data_985a0949b88a418389fdbbe3c1046135
#
_entry.id   985a0949b88a418389fdbbe3c1046135
#
_cell.length_a   1.000
_cell.length_b   1.000
_cell.length_c   1.000
_cell.angle_alpha   90.00
_cell.angle_beta   90.00
_cell.angle_gamma   90.00
#
_symmetry.space_group_name_H-M   'P 1'
#
loop_
_entity.id
_entity.type
_entity.pdbx_description
1 polymer ?
#
loop_
_entity_poly.entity_id
_entity_poly.type
_entity_poly.pdbx_seq_one_letter_code
_entity_poly.pdbx_strand_id
1 'polypeptide(L)'
;MAKGSAEIAQWWQNWNDPVLNRLIEQGLTTNHELKVALENLQAARSTTQLAEADLKPALGANAGVSAHQFQLDNPLNSDVKNVLSQLGSSLGDDNFNFNGHAQHMGFIASWELDIFGQKKSDVDAARYASLATMQQWYGAQMLVASDIAQNYFTVRSLQQRIKIGDHTVATLQQLKRYAQGRFRAGQITDYDVKDVDAKLTAVQAQLATLQAQADAYQRNIAVLTGQVPQGFKLAASPQNILQHIPAPPQGQRPLQILNRRPDIQAKQAVVQAYSAKRASAQADLLPRFNMQFFWQTGQLSLDSDLPDLKGYGGLVSAGMTLPIFTAGRIHHNIEISDHRLQAALADYDHAVLKALAEVDSSYQLQFALSRQNLLLAQALHKANQQAKDASTLYRYGQMTLDRALSARLTANELADKQVQGKLAQAQNLLDLYKTLGGGWQSTQSD
;
A
#
# COMPACT_ATOMS: atom_id res chain seq x y z
N MET A 1 18.57 -27.20 -6.45
CA MET A 1 17.52 -26.33 -7.04
C MET A 1 16.38 -26.28 -6.03
N ALA A 2 16.13 -25.11 -5.43
CA ALA A 2 15.12 -24.98 -4.39
C ALA A 2 13.72 -24.99 -5.04
N LYS A 3 12.99 -26.08 -4.87
CA LYS A 3 11.58 -26.23 -5.26
C LYS A 3 10.62 -25.27 -4.47
N GLY A 4 11.15 -24.36 -3.68
CA GLY A 4 10.38 -23.56 -2.74
C GLY A 4 9.93 -22.17 -3.20
N SER A 5 10.37 -21.64 -4.36
CA SER A 5 10.00 -20.27 -4.71
C SER A 5 8.61 -20.14 -5.35
N ALA A 6 8.19 -21.09 -6.16
CA ALA A 6 6.86 -21.07 -6.78
C ALA A 6 5.74 -21.37 -5.77
N GLU A 7 5.96 -22.27 -4.81
CA GLU A 7 4.99 -22.62 -3.77
C GLU A 7 4.70 -21.46 -2.81
N ILE A 8 5.64 -20.52 -2.63
CA ILE A 8 5.45 -19.35 -1.75
C ILE A 8 4.77 -18.21 -2.49
N ALA A 9 5.03 -18.01 -3.77
CA ALA A 9 4.43 -16.93 -4.55
C ALA A 9 2.90 -17.08 -4.68
N GLN A 10 2.43 -18.29 -4.89
CA GLN A 10 1.00 -18.64 -4.99
C GLN A 10 0.60 -19.60 -3.86
N TRP A 11 0.97 -19.29 -2.62
CA TRP A 11 0.78 -20.12 -1.44
C TRP A 11 -0.66 -20.60 -1.24
N TRP A 12 -1.67 -19.85 -1.73
CA TRP A 12 -3.10 -20.21 -1.59
C TRP A 12 -3.46 -21.48 -2.36
N GLN A 13 -2.72 -21.84 -3.41
CA GLN A 13 -2.94 -23.08 -4.14
C GLN A 13 -2.66 -24.32 -3.30
N ASN A 14 -1.80 -24.23 -2.29
CA ASN A 14 -1.48 -25.33 -1.38
C ASN A 14 -2.69 -25.76 -0.50
N TRP A 15 -3.71 -24.90 -0.41
CA TRP A 15 -4.95 -25.20 0.32
C TRP A 15 -5.94 -26.03 -0.49
N ASN A 16 -5.71 -26.22 -1.79
CA ASN A 16 -6.54 -26.99 -2.70
C ASN A 16 -8.03 -26.61 -2.65
N ASP A 17 -8.35 -25.35 -2.40
CA ASP A 17 -9.71 -24.81 -2.38
C ASP A 17 -9.95 -23.92 -3.60
N PRO A 18 -10.77 -24.38 -4.59
CA PRO A 18 -11.01 -23.62 -5.81
C PRO A 18 -11.78 -22.32 -5.59
N VAL A 19 -12.54 -22.21 -4.48
CA VAL A 19 -13.26 -20.98 -4.14
C VAL A 19 -12.26 -19.93 -3.64
N LEU A 20 -11.34 -20.33 -2.76
CA LEU A 20 -10.27 -19.45 -2.29
C LEU A 20 -9.41 -18.94 -3.45
N ASN A 21 -8.96 -19.86 -4.32
CA ASN A 21 -8.11 -19.50 -5.47
C ASN A 21 -8.78 -18.45 -6.36
N ARG A 22 -10.05 -18.67 -6.73
CA ARG A 22 -10.83 -17.73 -7.54
C ARG A 22 -10.99 -16.36 -6.86
N LEU A 23 -11.26 -16.32 -5.56
CA LEU A 23 -11.43 -15.08 -4.82
C LEU A 23 -10.13 -14.27 -4.79
N ILE A 24 -8.98 -14.91 -4.58
CA ILE A 24 -7.68 -14.23 -4.59
C ILE A 24 -7.35 -13.74 -6.00
N GLU A 25 -7.49 -14.57 -7.03
CA GLU A 25 -7.27 -14.16 -8.42
C GLU A 25 -8.15 -12.98 -8.82
N GLN A 26 -9.43 -13.02 -8.44
CA GLN A 26 -10.35 -11.91 -8.66
C GLN A 26 -9.90 -10.66 -7.90
N GLY A 27 -9.55 -10.78 -6.61
CA GLY A 27 -9.06 -9.64 -5.81
C GLY A 27 -7.81 -9.01 -6.40
N LEU A 28 -6.84 -9.82 -6.84
CA LEU A 28 -5.61 -9.32 -7.46
C LEU A 28 -5.86 -8.56 -8.79
N THR A 29 -6.99 -8.82 -9.47
CA THR A 29 -7.35 -8.12 -10.73
C THR A 29 -8.29 -6.94 -10.55
N THR A 30 -9.20 -6.99 -9.58
CA THR A 30 -10.31 -6.02 -9.46
C THR A 30 -10.25 -5.13 -8.22
N ASN A 31 -9.36 -5.41 -7.27
CA ASN A 31 -9.25 -4.65 -6.03
C ASN A 31 -8.88 -3.18 -6.30
N HIS A 32 -9.63 -2.25 -5.70
CA HIS A 32 -9.44 -0.82 -5.91
C HIS A 32 -8.18 -0.28 -5.23
N GLU A 33 -7.75 -0.83 -4.10
CA GLU A 33 -6.50 -0.43 -3.43
C GLU A 33 -5.28 -0.79 -4.28
N LEU A 34 -5.32 -1.96 -4.96
CA LEU A 34 -4.27 -2.34 -5.91
C LEU A 34 -4.23 -1.43 -7.13
N LYS A 35 -5.40 -0.96 -7.62
CA LYS A 35 -5.43 0.05 -8.69
C LYS A 35 -4.79 1.36 -8.25
N VAL A 36 -5.11 1.83 -7.03
CA VAL A 36 -4.46 3.03 -6.46
C VAL A 36 -2.94 2.84 -6.34
N ALA A 37 -2.50 1.69 -5.85
CA ALA A 37 -1.06 1.40 -5.74
C ALA A 37 -0.37 1.35 -7.12
N LEU A 38 -1.04 0.81 -8.15
CA LEU A 38 -0.55 0.80 -9.53
C LEU A 38 -0.45 2.22 -10.11
N GLU A 39 -1.47 3.05 -9.92
CA GLU A 39 -1.43 4.44 -10.40
C GLU A 39 -0.34 5.26 -9.69
N ASN A 40 -0.10 5.03 -8.41
CA ASN A 40 1.03 5.62 -7.69
C ASN A 40 2.38 5.18 -8.29
N LEU A 41 2.50 3.93 -8.71
CA LEU A 41 3.69 3.45 -9.42
C LEU A 41 3.85 4.15 -10.78
N GLN A 42 2.78 4.31 -11.55
CA GLN A 42 2.84 5.05 -12.82
C GLN A 42 3.21 6.51 -12.63
N ALA A 43 2.67 7.16 -11.58
CA ALA A 43 3.07 8.53 -11.22
C ALA A 43 4.57 8.61 -10.85
N ALA A 44 5.11 7.65 -10.09
CA ALA A 44 6.52 7.60 -9.75
C ALA A 44 7.41 7.38 -11.00
N ARG A 45 6.99 6.54 -11.95
CA ARG A 45 7.66 6.37 -13.25
C ARG A 45 7.65 7.66 -14.08
N SER A 46 6.52 8.35 -14.11
CA SER A 46 6.41 9.65 -14.80
C SER A 46 7.29 10.71 -14.13
N THR A 47 7.45 10.68 -12.80
CA THR A 47 8.40 11.52 -12.08
C THR A 47 9.84 11.25 -12.49
N THR A 48 10.20 9.99 -12.73
CA THR A 48 11.54 9.64 -13.27
C THR A 48 11.74 10.22 -14.68
N GLN A 49 10.73 10.09 -15.55
CA GLN A 49 10.78 10.68 -16.90
C GLN A 49 10.85 12.20 -16.87
N LEU A 50 10.17 12.85 -15.92
CA LEU A 50 10.26 14.29 -15.69
C LEU A 50 11.69 14.70 -15.31
N ALA A 51 12.32 13.98 -14.38
CA ALA A 51 13.71 14.23 -14.01
C ALA A 51 14.68 13.98 -15.19
N GLU A 52 14.44 12.96 -16.02
CA GLU A 52 15.19 12.70 -17.25
C GLU A 52 15.02 13.80 -18.30
N ALA A 53 13.87 14.46 -18.34
CA ALA A 53 13.62 15.60 -19.22
C ALA A 53 14.46 16.83 -18.85
N ASP A 54 14.78 17.01 -17.56
CA ASP A 54 15.62 18.09 -17.08
C ASP A 54 17.09 18.00 -17.54
N LEU A 55 17.52 16.82 -18.04
CA LEU A 55 18.83 16.64 -18.70
C LEU A 55 18.85 17.12 -20.15
N LYS A 56 17.70 17.41 -20.75
CA LYS A 56 17.53 17.75 -22.17
C LYS A 56 17.29 19.23 -22.34
N PRO A 57 17.61 19.81 -23.52
CA PRO A 57 17.27 21.18 -23.82
C PRO A 57 15.74 21.38 -23.87
N ALA A 58 15.28 22.52 -23.34
CA ALA A 58 13.92 22.98 -23.48
C ALA A 58 13.83 24.01 -24.60
N LEU A 59 12.80 23.92 -25.46
CA LEU A 59 12.48 24.85 -26.53
C LEU A 59 11.10 25.45 -26.28
N GLY A 60 11.03 26.78 -26.22
CA GLY A 60 9.80 27.55 -26.13
C GLY A 60 9.63 28.50 -27.29
N ALA A 61 8.39 28.80 -27.63
CA ALA A 61 8.06 29.92 -28.54
C ALA A 61 7.39 31.03 -27.73
N ASN A 62 7.72 32.25 -28.04
CA ASN A 62 7.11 33.44 -27.43
C ASN A 62 6.62 34.41 -28.51
N ALA A 63 5.47 35.02 -28.26
CA ALA A 63 4.96 36.13 -29.05
C ALA A 63 4.36 37.14 -28.10
N GLY A 64 4.55 38.42 -28.40
CA GLY A 64 4.03 39.47 -27.57
C GLY A 64 3.75 40.73 -28.38
N VAL A 65 2.81 41.51 -27.86
CA VAL A 65 2.48 42.86 -28.31
C VAL A 65 2.57 43.74 -27.08
N SER A 66 3.28 44.84 -27.19
CA SER A 66 3.42 45.82 -26.12
C SER A 66 3.16 47.21 -26.66
N ALA A 67 2.50 48.05 -25.88
CA ALA A 67 2.44 49.49 -26.09
C ALA A 67 3.34 50.16 -25.05
N HIS A 68 4.09 51.15 -25.46
CA HIS A 68 4.98 51.87 -24.57
C HIS A 68 4.82 53.36 -24.81
N GLN A 69 5.00 54.08 -23.73
CA GLN A 69 5.07 55.54 -23.72
C GLN A 69 6.28 55.95 -22.93
N PHE A 70 7.21 56.65 -23.56
CA PHE A 70 8.40 57.16 -22.93
C PHE A 70 8.44 58.67 -23.06
N GLN A 71 8.75 59.37 -21.98
CA GLN A 71 9.03 60.75 -21.96
C GLN A 71 10.50 60.92 -21.51
N LEU A 72 11.30 61.55 -22.37
CA LEU A 72 12.70 61.86 -22.07
C LEU A 72 12.85 63.35 -22.00
N ASP A 73 13.46 63.83 -20.93
CA ASP A 73 13.81 65.24 -20.84
C ASP A 73 14.89 65.53 -21.87
N ASN A 74 14.70 66.60 -22.60
CA ASN A 74 15.70 67.04 -23.63
C ASN A 74 16.98 67.50 -22.93
N PRO A 75 18.11 66.82 -23.14
CA PRO A 75 19.36 67.15 -22.48
C PRO A 75 20.06 68.41 -23.05
N LEU A 76 19.55 69.04 -24.12
CA LEU A 76 20.09 70.24 -24.72
C LEU A 76 19.87 71.41 -23.79
N ASN A 77 20.84 72.34 -23.79
CA ASN A 77 20.71 73.58 -23.04
C ASN A 77 19.65 74.52 -23.65
N SER A 78 19.11 75.43 -22.86
CA SER A 78 18.03 76.35 -23.26
C SER A 78 18.31 77.17 -24.52
N ASP A 79 19.57 77.55 -24.74
CA ASP A 79 19.95 78.38 -25.91
C ASP A 79 19.88 77.59 -27.22
N VAL A 80 20.29 76.30 -27.18
CA VAL A 80 20.23 75.38 -28.32
C VAL A 80 18.77 74.96 -28.58
N LYS A 81 17.99 74.77 -27.56
CA LYS A 81 16.53 74.46 -27.70
C LYS A 81 15.81 75.61 -28.37
N ASN A 82 16.10 76.88 -27.95
CA ASN A 82 15.46 78.07 -28.55
C ASN A 82 15.81 78.25 -30.03
N VAL A 83 17.06 78.00 -30.41
CA VAL A 83 17.46 78.02 -31.80
C VAL A 83 16.81 76.93 -32.64
N LEU A 84 16.76 75.74 -32.15
CA LEU A 84 16.12 74.60 -32.83
C LEU A 84 14.59 74.73 -32.95
N SER A 85 13.94 75.29 -31.93
CA SER A 85 12.47 75.54 -31.99
C SER A 85 12.15 76.68 -32.97
N GLN A 86 13.02 77.74 -33.10
CA GLN A 86 12.89 78.80 -34.11
C GLN A 86 13.07 78.28 -35.54
N LEU A 87 13.78 77.20 -35.73
CA LEU A 87 13.94 76.48 -37.01
C LEU A 87 12.80 75.46 -37.28
N GLY A 88 11.78 75.40 -36.42
CA GLY A 88 10.64 74.48 -36.56
C GLY A 88 11.01 73.03 -36.30
N SER A 89 12.06 72.72 -35.60
CA SER A 89 12.50 71.39 -35.29
C SER A 89 11.94 70.95 -33.94
N SER A 90 11.31 69.78 -33.86
CA SER A 90 10.86 69.15 -32.64
C SER A 90 11.97 68.77 -31.67
N LEU A 91 13.26 68.88 -32.12
CA LEU A 91 14.42 68.74 -31.28
C LEU A 91 14.63 69.93 -30.29
N GLY A 92 13.84 70.99 -30.46
CA GLY A 92 13.83 72.16 -29.55
C GLY A 92 12.82 72.00 -28.38
N ASP A 93 11.97 70.97 -28.38
CA ASP A 93 11.00 70.76 -27.33
C ASP A 93 11.68 70.36 -25.99
N ASP A 94 11.07 70.76 -24.87
CA ASP A 94 11.63 70.45 -23.54
C ASP A 94 11.63 68.96 -23.23
N ASN A 95 10.70 68.20 -23.80
CA ASN A 95 10.58 66.78 -23.62
C ASN A 95 10.36 66.07 -24.96
N PHE A 96 10.97 64.92 -25.13
CA PHE A 96 10.71 64.00 -26.22
C PHE A 96 9.71 62.96 -25.75
N ASN A 97 8.52 62.97 -26.33
CA ASN A 97 7.49 61.95 -26.08
C ASN A 97 7.52 60.92 -27.20
N PHE A 98 7.80 59.68 -26.83
CA PHE A 98 7.77 58.53 -27.73
C PHE A 98 6.62 57.59 -27.32
N ASN A 99 5.55 57.63 -28.09
CA ASN A 99 4.51 56.62 -27.99
C ASN A 99 4.75 55.60 -29.08
N GLY A 100 4.44 54.36 -28.81
CA GLY A 100 4.60 53.33 -29.82
C GLY A 100 4.05 51.98 -29.41
N HIS A 101 4.10 51.08 -30.35
CA HIS A 101 3.79 49.68 -30.12
C HIS A 101 4.86 48.79 -30.70
N ALA A 102 5.13 47.68 -30.00
CA ALA A 102 6.07 46.67 -30.48
C ALA A 102 5.34 45.32 -30.56
N GLN A 103 5.63 44.61 -31.62
CA GLN A 103 5.21 43.25 -31.83
C GLN A 103 6.46 42.38 -31.99
N HIS A 104 6.51 41.28 -31.31
CA HIS A 104 7.62 40.35 -31.47
C HIS A 104 7.14 38.89 -31.42
N MET A 105 7.87 38.02 -32.09
CA MET A 105 7.76 36.58 -31.99
C MET A 105 9.14 35.95 -32.07
N GLY A 106 9.33 34.85 -31.38
CA GLY A 106 10.63 34.22 -31.34
C GLY A 106 10.64 32.82 -30.69
N PHE A 107 11.83 32.30 -30.65
CA PHE A 107 12.13 31.01 -30.01
C PHE A 107 13.21 31.21 -28.96
N ILE A 108 13.01 30.51 -27.82
CA ILE A 108 14.01 30.47 -26.73
C ILE A 108 14.33 29.01 -26.46
N ALA A 109 15.58 28.61 -26.57
CA ALA A 109 16.02 27.31 -26.09
C ALA A 109 16.96 27.52 -24.91
N SER A 110 16.80 26.69 -23.88
CA SER A 110 17.67 26.68 -22.71
C SER A 110 18.09 25.25 -22.39
N TRP A 111 19.33 25.10 -22.01
CA TRP A 111 19.91 23.83 -21.62
C TRP A 111 20.94 24.03 -20.52
N GLU A 112 20.78 23.30 -19.42
CA GLU A 112 21.78 23.21 -18.37
C GLU A 112 22.56 21.90 -18.53
N LEU A 113 23.87 22.06 -18.81
CA LEU A 113 24.77 20.92 -19.01
C LEU A 113 25.14 20.32 -17.66
N ASP A 114 24.81 19.04 -17.46
CA ASP A 114 25.07 18.31 -16.21
C ASP A 114 26.51 17.73 -16.21
N ILE A 115 27.52 18.61 -16.14
CA ILE A 115 28.93 18.19 -16.18
C ILE A 115 29.34 17.44 -14.92
N PHE A 116 28.79 17.83 -13.78
CA PHE A 116 29.12 17.25 -12.47
C PHE A 116 28.10 16.27 -11.93
N GLY A 117 27.09 15.92 -12.70
CA GLY A 117 26.15 14.85 -12.39
C GLY A 117 25.11 15.21 -11.33
N GLN A 118 24.81 16.50 -11.11
CA GLN A 118 23.76 16.94 -10.19
C GLN A 118 22.38 16.43 -10.66
N LYS A 119 22.01 16.77 -11.89
CA LYS A 119 20.73 16.37 -12.47
C LYS A 119 20.64 14.85 -12.67
N LYS A 120 21.76 14.23 -13.08
CA LYS A 120 21.84 12.77 -13.15
C LYS A 120 21.59 12.12 -11.79
N SER A 121 22.12 12.67 -10.71
CA SER A 121 21.86 12.21 -9.35
C SER A 121 20.39 12.39 -8.96
N ASP A 122 19.71 13.45 -9.41
CA ASP A 122 18.27 13.63 -9.23
C ASP A 122 17.45 12.60 -10.00
N VAL A 123 17.86 12.26 -11.23
CA VAL A 123 17.27 11.16 -12.02
C VAL A 123 17.43 9.82 -11.30
N ASP A 124 18.63 9.51 -10.80
CA ASP A 124 18.89 8.29 -10.05
C ASP A 124 18.06 8.23 -8.77
N ALA A 125 17.91 9.35 -8.06
CA ALA A 125 17.03 9.43 -6.89
C ALA A 125 15.56 9.16 -7.25
N ALA A 126 15.06 9.73 -8.33
CA ALA A 126 13.69 9.49 -8.81
C ALA A 126 13.51 8.04 -9.26
N ARG A 127 14.50 7.44 -9.92
CA ARG A 127 14.48 6.02 -10.32
C ARG A 127 14.40 5.09 -9.12
N TYR A 128 15.24 5.30 -8.10
CA TYR A 128 15.19 4.50 -6.87
C TYR A 128 13.89 4.72 -6.09
N ALA A 129 13.33 5.93 -6.05
CA ALA A 129 12.02 6.19 -5.48
C ALA A 129 10.90 5.43 -6.24
N SER A 130 10.98 5.36 -7.58
CA SER A 130 10.07 4.56 -8.39
C SER A 130 10.21 3.06 -8.10
N LEU A 131 11.43 2.55 -7.90
CA LEU A 131 11.67 1.16 -7.48
C LEU A 131 11.07 0.88 -6.08
N ALA A 132 11.21 1.82 -5.14
CA ALA A 132 10.56 1.69 -3.83
C ALA A 132 9.03 1.59 -3.95
N THR A 133 8.43 2.42 -4.79
CA THR A 133 6.97 2.40 -5.05
C THR A 133 6.54 1.10 -5.74
N MET A 134 7.37 0.55 -6.64
CA MET A 134 7.13 -0.77 -7.25
C MET A 134 7.10 -1.88 -6.21
N GLN A 135 8.02 -1.86 -5.26
CA GLN A 135 8.02 -2.83 -4.16
C GLN A 135 6.80 -2.67 -3.24
N GLN A 136 6.35 -1.43 -3.00
CA GLN A 136 5.11 -1.17 -2.26
C GLN A 136 3.88 -1.75 -2.98
N TRP A 137 3.83 -1.69 -4.32
CA TRP A 137 2.78 -2.32 -5.11
C TRP A 137 2.79 -3.85 -4.96
N TYR A 138 3.96 -4.50 -4.98
CA TYR A 138 4.07 -5.93 -4.67
C TYR A 138 3.63 -6.26 -3.24
N GLY A 139 3.99 -5.41 -2.28
CA GLY A 139 3.51 -5.51 -0.89
C GLY A 139 1.99 -5.44 -0.79
N ALA A 140 1.36 -4.53 -1.53
CA ALA A 140 -0.10 -4.42 -1.57
C ALA A 140 -0.77 -5.69 -2.15
N GLN A 141 -0.21 -6.31 -3.19
CA GLN A 141 -0.70 -7.60 -3.71
C GLN A 141 -0.66 -8.70 -2.65
N MET A 142 0.46 -8.80 -1.93
CA MET A 142 0.63 -9.76 -0.84
C MET A 142 -0.42 -9.56 0.26
N LEU A 143 -0.69 -8.31 0.65
CA LEU A 143 -1.67 -7.97 1.67
C LEU A 143 -3.09 -8.33 1.21
N VAL A 144 -3.50 -7.91 0.02
CA VAL A 144 -4.85 -8.22 -0.52
C VAL A 144 -5.09 -9.72 -0.60
N ALA A 145 -4.13 -10.51 -1.10
CA ALA A 145 -4.24 -11.96 -1.15
C ALA A 145 -4.39 -12.56 0.26
N SER A 146 -3.63 -12.08 1.23
CA SER A 146 -3.68 -12.53 2.62
C SER A 146 -4.99 -12.15 3.31
N ASP A 147 -5.48 -10.92 3.09
CA ASP A 147 -6.71 -10.43 3.70
C ASP A 147 -7.94 -11.18 3.17
N ILE A 148 -7.98 -11.48 1.87
CA ILE A 148 -9.03 -12.34 1.29
C ILE A 148 -9.03 -13.71 1.97
N ALA A 149 -7.87 -14.34 2.11
CA ALA A 149 -7.76 -15.65 2.73
C ALA A 149 -8.12 -15.62 4.22
N GLN A 150 -7.66 -14.62 4.96
CA GLN A 150 -7.99 -14.45 6.38
C GLN A 150 -9.50 -14.31 6.61
N ASN A 151 -10.16 -13.45 5.82
CA ASN A 151 -11.62 -13.30 5.87
C ASN A 151 -12.31 -14.60 5.48
N TYR A 152 -11.84 -15.29 4.44
CA TYR A 152 -12.39 -16.57 3.99
C TYR A 152 -12.32 -17.64 5.06
N PHE A 153 -11.17 -17.86 5.69
CA PHE A 153 -10.99 -18.83 6.77
C PHE A 153 -11.87 -18.49 7.98
N THR A 154 -11.99 -17.21 8.30
CA THR A 154 -12.85 -16.73 9.38
C THR A 154 -14.32 -17.05 9.10
N VAL A 155 -14.82 -16.77 7.88
CA VAL A 155 -16.20 -17.15 7.49
C VAL A 155 -16.41 -18.65 7.62
N ARG A 156 -15.48 -19.47 7.11
CA ARG A 156 -15.59 -20.95 7.18
C ARG A 156 -15.58 -21.47 8.62
N SER A 157 -14.76 -20.88 9.48
CA SER A 157 -14.74 -21.17 10.91
C SER A 157 -16.08 -20.82 11.58
N LEU A 158 -16.59 -19.61 11.35
CA LEU A 158 -17.87 -19.15 11.90
C LEU A 158 -19.04 -20.04 11.45
N GLN A 159 -19.09 -20.44 10.18
CA GLN A 159 -20.09 -21.36 9.66
C GLN A 159 -20.08 -22.73 10.38
N GLN A 160 -18.88 -23.24 10.71
CA GLN A 160 -18.76 -24.48 11.49
C GLN A 160 -19.19 -24.30 12.94
N ARG A 161 -18.77 -23.19 13.56
CA ARG A 161 -19.14 -22.86 14.94
C ARG A 161 -20.65 -22.66 15.10
N ILE A 162 -21.32 -22.05 14.13
CA ILE A 162 -22.78 -21.93 14.09
C ILE A 162 -23.42 -23.33 14.09
N LYS A 163 -22.97 -24.25 13.22
CA LYS A 163 -23.49 -25.63 13.22
C LYS A 163 -23.31 -26.37 14.57
N ILE A 164 -22.13 -26.19 15.19
CA ILE A 164 -21.85 -26.77 16.51
C ILE A 164 -22.79 -26.16 17.56
N GLY A 165 -22.98 -24.85 17.50
CA GLY A 165 -23.87 -24.10 18.38
C GLY A 165 -25.34 -24.57 18.24
N ASP A 166 -25.83 -24.74 17.02
CA ASP A 166 -27.18 -25.26 16.75
C ASP A 166 -27.38 -26.68 17.37
N HIS A 167 -26.38 -27.56 17.23
CA HIS A 167 -26.39 -28.87 17.88
C HIS A 167 -26.36 -28.73 19.41
N THR A 168 -25.64 -27.75 19.96
CA THR A 168 -25.61 -27.47 21.40
C THR A 168 -26.95 -26.98 21.91
N VAL A 169 -27.59 -26.05 21.19
CA VAL A 169 -28.95 -25.58 21.50
C VAL A 169 -29.94 -26.74 21.49
N ALA A 170 -29.93 -27.58 20.48
CA ALA A 170 -30.81 -28.76 20.39
C ALA A 170 -30.60 -29.72 21.59
N THR A 171 -29.34 -29.92 21.99
CA THR A 171 -28.99 -30.77 23.16
C THR A 171 -29.51 -30.15 24.46
N LEU A 172 -29.32 -28.85 24.66
CA LEU A 172 -29.81 -28.11 25.84
C LEU A 172 -31.34 -28.07 25.89
N GLN A 173 -32.02 -27.93 24.77
CA GLN A 173 -33.50 -28.03 24.70
C GLN A 173 -34.01 -29.41 25.11
N GLN A 174 -33.31 -30.48 24.71
CA GLN A 174 -33.64 -31.82 25.18
C GLN A 174 -33.45 -31.96 26.70
N LEU A 175 -32.33 -31.46 27.21
CA LEU A 175 -32.04 -31.48 28.65
C LEU A 175 -33.07 -30.66 29.43
N LYS A 176 -33.48 -29.46 28.94
CA LYS A 176 -34.53 -28.65 29.58
C LYS A 176 -35.87 -29.40 29.65
N ARG A 177 -36.31 -30.05 28.56
CA ARG A 177 -37.54 -30.85 28.56
C ARG A 177 -37.47 -31.99 29.57
N TYR A 178 -36.35 -32.68 29.66
CA TYR A 178 -36.13 -33.74 30.63
C TYR A 178 -36.13 -33.22 32.07
N ALA A 179 -35.43 -32.15 32.36
CA ALA A 179 -35.42 -31.51 33.68
C ALA A 179 -36.83 -31.06 34.12
N GLN A 180 -37.59 -30.42 33.20
CA GLN A 180 -38.97 -30.01 33.47
C GLN A 180 -39.88 -31.21 33.79
N GLY A 181 -39.68 -32.35 33.12
CA GLY A 181 -40.42 -33.60 33.41
C GLY A 181 -40.12 -34.14 34.82
N ARG A 182 -38.83 -34.17 35.20
CA ARG A 182 -38.40 -34.62 36.52
C ARG A 182 -38.84 -33.69 37.65
N PHE A 183 -38.84 -32.35 37.39
CA PHE A 183 -39.34 -31.37 38.33
C PHE A 183 -40.82 -31.55 38.59
N ARG A 184 -41.63 -31.75 37.55
CA ARG A 184 -43.07 -32.06 37.69
C ARG A 184 -43.35 -33.36 38.47
N ALA A 185 -42.43 -34.33 38.39
CA ALA A 185 -42.45 -35.56 39.13
C ALA A 185 -41.86 -35.45 40.56
N GLY A 186 -41.47 -34.23 41.00
CA GLY A 186 -40.87 -33.98 42.33
C GLY A 186 -39.48 -34.57 42.54
N GLN A 187 -38.75 -34.93 41.47
CA GLN A 187 -37.46 -35.62 41.55
C GLN A 187 -36.24 -34.67 41.57
N ILE A 188 -36.41 -33.43 41.15
CA ILE A 188 -35.37 -32.38 41.15
C ILE A 188 -35.99 -31.07 41.54
N THR A 189 -35.15 -30.06 41.82
CA THR A 189 -35.55 -28.71 42.23
C THR A 189 -35.77 -27.80 41.03
N ASP A 190 -36.47 -26.70 41.22
CA ASP A 190 -36.61 -25.61 40.24
C ASP A 190 -35.23 -24.98 39.90
N TYR A 191 -34.30 -25.06 40.82
CA TYR A 191 -32.90 -24.62 40.59
C TYR A 191 -32.27 -25.37 39.41
N ASP A 192 -32.44 -26.70 39.32
CA ASP A 192 -31.90 -27.54 38.26
C ASP A 192 -32.49 -27.17 36.88
N VAL A 193 -33.77 -26.83 36.83
CA VAL A 193 -34.44 -26.37 35.60
C VAL A 193 -33.91 -25.01 35.16
N LYS A 194 -33.73 -24.08 36.10
CA LYS A 194 -33.19 -22.74 35.85
C LYS A 194 -31.74 -22.78 35.41
N ASP A 195 -30.91 -23.66 35.94
CA ASP A 195 -29.52 -23.87 35.52
C ASP A 195 -29.41 -24.24 34.03
N VAL A 196 -30.25 -25.20 33.60
CA VAL A 196 -30.30 -25.60 32.18
C VAL A 196 -30.81 -24.47 31.29
N ASP A 197 -31.80 -23.69 31.77
CA ASP A 197 -32.37 -22.59 31.01
C ASP A 197 -31.36 -21.43 30.85
N ALA A 198 -30.59 -21.13 31.89
CA ALA A 198 -29.52 -20.16 31.83
C ALA A 198 -28.44 -20.55 30.82
N LYS A 199 -28.04 -21.83 30.82
CA LYS A 199 -27.05 -22.35 29.85
C LYS A 199 -27.59 -22.27 28.41
N LEU A 200 -28.85 -22.62 28.18
CA LEU A 200 -29.50 -22.50 26.87
C LEU A 200 -29.51 -21.04 26.37
N THR A 201 -29.94 -20.13 27.22
CA THR A 201 -30.01 -18.71 26.89
C THR A 201 -28.61 -18.13 26.60
N ALA A 202 -27.58 -18.52 27.35
CA ALA A 202 -26.20 -18.11 27.13
C ALA A 202 -25.67 -18.57 25.75
N VAL A 203 -25.92 -19.82 25.35
CA VAL A 203 -25.52 -20.33 24.03
C VAL A 203 -26.29 -19.64 22.92
N GLN A 204 -27.60 -19.39 23.08
CA GLN A 204 -28.38 -18.62 22.09
C GLN A 204 -27.88 -17.20 21.92
N ALA A 205 -27.50 -16.52 23.02
CA ALA A 205 -26.90 -15.18 22.96
C ALA A 205 -25.57 -15.17 22.21
N GLN A 206 -24.72 -16.19 22.42
CA GLN A 206 -23.47 -16.34 21.67
C GLN A 206 -23.73 -16.57 20.19
N LEU A 207 -24.69 -17.42 19.81
CA LEU A 207 -25.02 -17.70 18.40
C LEU A 207 -25.55 -16.47 17.68
N ALA A 208 -26.33 -15.63 18.36
CA ALA A 208 -26.92 -14.42 17.75
C ALA A 208 -25.88 -13.48 17.14
N THR A 209 -24.65 -13.44 17.67
CA THR A 209 -23.57 -12.61 17.15
C THR A 209 -22.75 -13.28 16.03
N LEU A 210 -22.65 -14.61 16.02
CA LEU A 210 -21.81 -15.33 15.06
C LEU A 210 -22.29 -15.18 13.62
N GLN A 211 -23.59 -15.17 13.39
CA GLN A 211 -24.13 -14.97 12.04
C GLN A 211 -23.83 -13.58 11.51
N ALA A 212 -24.03 -12.54 12.34
CA ALA A 212 -23.71 -11.17 11.95
C ALA A 212 -22.21 -10.96 11.66
N GLN A 213 -21.34 -11.64 12.44
CA GLN A 213 -19.91 -11.66 12.19
C GLN A 213 -19.57 -12.34 10.85
N ALA A 214 -20.16 -13.52 10.58
CA ALA A 214 -19.94 -14.23 9.31
C ALA A 214 -20.35 -13.36 8.11
N ASP A 215 -21.48 -12.67 8.21
CA ASP A 215 -21.96 -11.76 7.15
C ASP A 215 -21.06 -10.53 6.99
N ALA A 216 -20.48 -10.02 8.08
CA ALA A 216 -19.51 -8.91 8.01
C ALA A 216 -18.25 -9.33 7.27
N TYR A 217 -17.68 -10.50 7.58
CA TYR A 217 -16.49 -11.00 6.87
C TYR A 217 -16.79 -11.34 5.41
N GLN A 218 -18.00 -11.81 5.08
CA GLN A 218 -18.41 -11.99 3.68
C GLN A 218 -18.45 -10.65 2.92
N ARG A 219 -18.99 -9.58 3.54
CA ARG A 219 -18.97 -8.24 2.94
C ARG A 219 -17.56 -7.73 2.73
N ASN A 220 -16.63 -8.00 3.66
CA ASN A 220 -15.23 -7.63 3.48
C ASN A 220 -14.60 -8.34 2.26
N ILE A 221 -14.91 -9.64 2.06
CA ILE A 221 -14.47 -10.35 0.85
C ILE A 221 -15.03 -9.70 -0.42
N ALA A 222 -16.30 -9.29 -0.42
CA ALA A 222 -16.89 -8.59 -1.56
C ALA A 222 -16.12 -7.30 -1.88
N VAL A 223 -15.82 -6.47 -0.87
CA VAL A 223 -15.03 -5.23 -1.04
C VAL A 223 -13.64 -5.55 -1.60
N LEU A 224 -12.93 -6.52 -0.99
CA LEU A 224 -11.58 -6.92 -1.42
C LEU A 224 -11.55 -7.46 -2.86
N THR A 225 -12.65 -8.07 -3.33
CA THR A 225 -12.80 -8.58 -4.70
C THR A 225 -13.49 -7.60 -5.65
N GLY A 226 -13.68 -6.34 -5.24
CA GLY A 226 -14.29 -5.28 -6.07
C GLY A 226 -15.78 -5.49 -6.37
N GLN A 227 -16.48 -6.24 -5.51
CA GLN A 227 -17.91 -6.54 -5.68
C GLN A 227 -18.78 -5.71 -4.73
N VAL A 228 -20.07 -5.55 -5.07
CA VAL A 228 -21.04 -4.88 -4.20
C VAL A 228 -21.29 -5.75 -2.95
N PRO A 229 -21.11 -5.19 -1.74
CA PRO A 229 -21.24 -5.96 -0.50
C PRO A 229 -22.66 -6.43 -0.18
N GLN A 230 -23.68 -5.68 -0.63
CA GLN A 230 -25.09 -5.99 -0.39
C GLN A 230 -25.51 -7.21 -1.20
N GLY A 231 -25.99 -8.24 -0.51
CA GLY A 231 -26.44 -9.47 -1.14
C GLY A 231 -25.31 -10.43 -1.57
N PHE A 232 -24.06 -10.10 -1.32
CA PHE A 232 -22.94 -11.00 -1.59
C PHE A 232 -23.04 -12.25 -0.72
N LYS A 233 -22.93 -13.41 -1.37
CA LYS A 233 -22.91 -14.72 -0.70
C LYS A 233 -21.70 -15.50 -1.17
N LEU A 234 -20.93 -15.98 -0.20
CA LEU A 234 -19.78 -16.82 -0.47
C LEU A 234 -20.25 -18.17 -1.04
N ALA A 235 -19.67 -18.60 -2.14
CA ALA A 235 -19.94 -19.89 -2.73
C ALA A 235 -19.65 -21.02 -1.74
N ALA A 236 -20.45 -22.10 -1.81
CA ALA A 236 -20.18 -23.29 -1.02
C ALA A 236 -18.85 -23.90 -1.46
N SER A 237 -18.01 -24.28 -0.50
CA SER A 237 -16.82 -25.09 -0.78
C SER A 237 -17.15 -26.58 -0.65
N PRO A 238 -16.68 -27.42 -1.58
CA PRO A 238 -16.87 -28.85 -1.49
C PRO A 238 -16.12 -29.48 -0.32
N GLN A 239 -15.11 -28.80 0.22
CA GLN A 239 -14.25 -29.27 1.28
C GLN A 239 -14.23 -28.30 2.47
N ASN A 240 -14.00 -28.87 3.66
CA ASN A 240 -13.73 -28.06 4.84
C ASN A 240 -12.24 -27.68 4.87
N ILE A 241 -11.94 -26.47 4.41
CA ILE A 241 -10.57 -25.97 4.27
C ILE A 241 -9.75 -26.05 5.57
N LEU A 242 -10.40 -25.90 6.74
CA LEU A 242 -9.74 -25.96 8.04
C LEU A 242 -9.40 -27.40 8.49
N GLN A 243 -9.83 -28.43 7.76
CA GLN A 243 -9.43 -29.82 8.06
C GLN A 243 -8.05 -30.17 7.51
N HIS A 244 -7.62 -29.52 6.42
CA HIS A 244 -6.38 -29.81 5.71
C HIS A 244 -5.51 -28.57 5.61
N ILE A 245 -4.95 -28.15 6.76
CA ILE A 245 -4.01 -27.04 6.82
C ILE A 245 -2.66 -27.52 6.25
N PRO A 246 -2.09 -26.85 5.25
CA PRO A 246 -0.81 -27.21 4.65
C PRO A 246 0.33 -27.21 5.67
N ALA A 247 1.37 -27.99 5.41
CA ALA A 247 2.59 -27.92 6.20
C ALA A 247 3.30 -26.57 5.95
N PRO A 248 3.95 -25.99 6.98
CA PRO A 248 4.72 -24.77 6.81
C PRO A 248 5.90 -24.99 5.83
N PRO A 249 6.27 -24.00 5.01
CA PRO A 249 7.40 -24.12 4.11
C PRO A 249 8.70 -24.31 4.88
N GLN A 250 9.58 -25.18 4.40
CA GLN A 250 10.83 -25.53 5.08
C GLN A 250 12.04 -25.05 4.26
N GLY A 251 13.20 -24.91 4.95
CA GLY A 251 14.47 -24.64 4.27
C GLY A 251 14.69 -23.20 3.79
N GLN A 252 13.92 -22.25 4.29
CA GLN A 252 14.09 -20.83 3.96
C GLN A 252 15.34 -20.26 4.64
N ARG A 253 16.27 -19.67 3.86
CA ARG A 253 17.47 -19.02 4.39
C ARG A 253 17.22 -17.53 4.65
N PRO A 254 17.80 -16.92 5.70
CA PRO A 254 17.59 -15.50 6.02
C PRO A 254 17.82 -14.56 4.82
N LEU A 255 18.91 -14.74 4.08
CA LEU A 255 19.21 -13.91 2.91
C LEU A 255 18.15 -14.02 1.79
N GLN A 256 17.58 -15.21 1.60
CA GLN A 256 16.50 -15.39 0.60
C GLN A 256 15.20 -14.67 1.00
N ILE A 257 14.92 -14.61 2.30
CA ILE A 257 13.77 -13.92 2.86
C ILE A 257 13.92 -12.41 2.64
N LEU A 258 15.09 -11.86 3.00
CA LEU A 258 15.35 -10.43 2.83
C LEU A 258 15.25 -9.99 1.35
N ASN A 259 15.75 -10.79 0.43
CA ASN A 259 15.69 -10.49 -1.01
C ASN A 259 14.28 -10.66 -1.62
N ARG A 260 13.36 -11.34 -0.93
CA ARG A 260 12.00 -11.59 -1.42
C ARG A 260 10.97 -10.63 -0.83
N ARG A 261 11.21 -10.10 0.35
CA ARG A 261 10.25 -9.23 1.05
C ARG A 261 10.17 -7.86 0.38
N PRO A 262 8.99 -7.47 -0.14
CA PRO A 262 8.82 -6.17 -0.80
C PRO A 262 9.07 -4.98 0.14
N ASP A 263 8.72 -5.09 1.43
CA ASP A 263 8.93 -4.04 2.41
C ASP A 263 10.43 -3.76 2.64
N ILE A 264 11.26 -4.79 2.70
CA ILE A 264 12.72 -4.67 2.83
C ILE A 264 13.32 -4.07 1.55
N GLN A 265 12.90 -4.57 0.38
CA GLN A 265 13.37 -4.06 -0.91
C GLN A 265 12.96 -2.59 -1.13
N ALA A 266 11.77 -2.21 -0.68
CA ALA A 266 11.35 -0.81 -0.72
C ALA A 266 12.26 0.09 0.15
N LYS A 267 12.59 -0.34 1.37
CA LYS A 267 13.50 0.40 2.25
C LYS A 267 14.91 0.51 1.67
N GLN A 268 15.43 -0.57 1.08
CA GLN A 268 16.71 -0.55 0.38
C GLN A 268 16.72 0.45 -0.78
N ALA A 269 15.68 0.49 -1.58
CA ALA A 269 15.55 1.47 -2.67
C ALA A 269 15.45 2.91 -2.13
N VAL A 270 14.79 3.13 -1.00
CA VAL A 270 14.74 4.46 -0.33
C VAL A 270 16.14 4.90 0.12
N VAL A 271 16.97 4.01 0.68
CA VAL A 271 18.37 4.31 1.01
C VAL A 271 19.14 4.76 -0.23
N GLN A 272 18.99 4.05 -1.35
CA GLN A 272 19.64 4.41 -2.61
C GLN A 272 19.14 5.76 -3.14
N ALA A 273 17.84 6.05 -3.01
CA ALA A 273 17.28 7.36 -3.40
C ALA A 273 17.87 8.51 -2.58
N TYR A 274 18.00 8.36 -1.25
CA TYR A 274 18.63 9.38 -0.40
C TYR A 274 20.14 9.50 -0.63
N SER A 275 20.83 8.40 -0.95
CA SER A 275 22.23 8.44 -1.35
C SER A 275 22.43 9.27 -2.62
N ALA A 276 21.57 9.08 -3.62
CA ALA A 276 21.58 9.90 -4.84
C ALA A 276 21.21 11.37 -4.57
N LYS A 277 20.24 11.65 -3.69
CA LYS A 277 19.89 13.03 -3.26
C LYS A 277 21.03 13.72 -2.55
N ARG A 278 21.79 13.00 -1.73
CA ARG A 278 23.00 13.53 -1.10
C ARG A 278 24.05 13.89 -2.15
N ALA A 279 24.28 13.03 -3.15
CA ALA A 279 25.21 13.32 -4.25
C ALA A 279 24.78 14.57 -5.05
N SER A 280 23.46 14.72 -5.32
CA SER A 280 22.93 15.94 -5.93
C SER A 280 23.18 17.18 -5.09
N ALA A 281 22.93 17.12 -3.77
CA ALA A 281 23.18 18.24 -2.86
C ALA A 281 24.68 18.63 -2.77
N GLN A 282 25.59 17.65 -2.83
CA GLN A 282 27.03 17.90 -2.87
C GLN A 282 27.46 18.57 -4.18
N ALA A 283 26.84 18.22 -5.30
CA ALA A 283 27.11 18.85 -6.60
C ALA A 283 26.69 20.33 -6.64
N ASP A 284 25.82 20.79 -5.73
CA ASP A 284 25.50 22.24 -5.59
C ASP A 284 26.69 23.13 -5.21
N LEU A 285 27.79 22.52 -4.72
CA LEU A 285 29.05 23.26 -4.47
C LEU A 285 29.85 23.55 -5.74
N LEU A 286 29.51 22.86 -6.85
CA LEU A 286 30.27 22.89 -8.09
C LEU A 286 29.67 23.90 -9.09
N PRO A 287 30.45 24.34 -10.10
CA PRO A 287 29.92 25.25 -11.12
C PRO A 287 28.79 24.63 -11.94
N ARG A 288 27.77 25.42 -12.23
CA ARG A 288 26.69 25.07 -13.15
C ARG A 288 26.94 25.71 -14.51
N PHE A 289 26.74 24.97 -15.59
CA PHE A 289 26.91 25.41 -16.95
C PHE A 289 25.56 25.47 -17.65
N ASN A 290 25.25 26.62 -18.23
CA ASN A 290 24.03 26.85 -18.97
C ASN A 290 24.31 27.32 -20.40
N MET A 291 23.50 26.88 -21.33
CA MET A 291 23.45 27.37 -22.69
C MET A 291 22.06 27.91 -22.98
N GLN A 292 22.03 29.04 -23.67
CA GLN A 292 20.80 29.66 -24.12
C GLN A 292 20.91 30.02 -25.60
N PHE A 293 19.86 29.75 -26.32
CA PHE A 293 19.66 30.24 -27.67
C PHE A 293 18.39 31.08 -27.67
N PHE A 294 18.51 32.24 -28.27
CA PHE A 294 17.40 33.14 -28.44
C PHE A 294 17.37 33.60 -29.89
N TRP A 295 16.21 33.53 -30.53
CA TRP A 295 15.95 34.10 -31.83
C TRP A 295 14.62 34.80 -31.79
N GLN A 296 14.60 36.09 -32.30
CA GLN A 296 13.38 36.91 -32.28
C GLN A 296 13.32 37.73 -33.58
N THR A 297 12.10 37.87 -34.09
CA THR A 297 11.76 38.86 -35.12
C THR A 297 10.66 39.76 -34.57
N GLY A 298 10.68 41.02 -34.99
CA GLY A 298 9.67 41.97 -34.50
C GLY A 298 9.61 43.26 -35.31
N GLN A 299 8.62 44.05 -34.96
CA GLN A 299 8.38 45.36 -35.48
C GLN A 299 8.17 46.33 -34.29
N LEU A 300 8.83 47.48 -34.36
CA LEU A 300 8.64 48.58 -33.45
C LEU A 300 8.09 49.75 -34.28
N SER A 301 6.89 50.18 -34.00
CA SER A 301 6.23 51.34 -34.59
C SER A 301 6.22 52.46 -33.55
N LEU A 302 6.77 53.64 -33.91
CA LEU A 302 6.78 54.82 -33.07
C LEU A 302 5.78 55.83 -33.67
N ASP A 303 4.96 56.47 -32.84
CA ASP A 303 4.05 57.55 -33.22
C ASP A 303 4.85 58.84 -33.48
N SER A 304 5.68 58.80 -34.50
CA SER A 304 6.53 59.90 -34.96
C SER A 304 6.75 59.75 -36.46
N ASP A 305 7.29 60.77 -37.09
CA ASP A 305 7.66 60.75 -38.53
C ASP A 305 8.78 59.72 -38.85
N LEU A 306 9.14 58.86 -37.89
CA LEU A 306 10.11 57.80 -38.06
C LEU A 306 9.47 56.56 -38.69
N PRO A 307 10.14 55.93 -39.66
CA PRO A 307 9.62 54.68 -40.23
C PRO A 307 9.63 53.54 -39.23
N ASP A 308 8.67 52.60 -39.40
CA ASP A 308 8.64 51.37 -38.64
C ASP A 308 9.97 50.62 -38.71
N LEU A 309 10.52 50.28 -37.55
CA LEU A 309 11.70 49.44 -37.44
C LEU A 309 11.32 47.97 -37.46
N LYS A 310 11.69 47.26 -38.50
CA LYS A 310 11.48 45.80 -38.62
C LYS A 310 12.83 45.11 -38.62
N GLY A 311 12.93 44.03 -37.87
CA GLY A 311 14.15 43.30 -37.79
C GLY A 311 14.04 41.90 -37.18
N TYR A 312 15.13 41.19 -37.30
CA TYR A 312 15.32 39.91 -36.60
C TYR A 312 16.71 39.85 -35.99
N GLY A 313 16.83 39.11 -34.93
CA GLY A 313 18.11 38.91 -34.26
C GLY A 313 18.15 37.57 -33.54
N GLY A 314 19.33 37.06 -33.32
CA GLY A 314 19.57 35.87 -32.55
C GLY A 314 20.82 36.00 -31.67
N LEU A 315 20.81 35.31 -30.58
CA LEU A 315 21.90 35.22 -29.63
C LEU A 315 22.10 33.75 -29.21
N VAL A 316 23.36 33.34 -29.22
CA VAL A 316 23.78 32.08 -28.54
C VAL A 316 24.67 32.51 -27.40
N SER A 317 24.37 32.08 -26.18
CA SER A 317 25.19 32.33 -25.01
C SER A 317 25.48 31.08 -24.26
N ALA A 318 26.68 30.99 -23.69
CA ALA A 318 27.05 29.97 -22.71
C ALA A 318 27.54 30.70 -21.45
N GLY A 319 27.07 30.23 -20.30
CA GLY A 319 27.38 30.81 -19.02
C GLY A 319 27.80 29.77 -18.00
N MET A 320 28.58 30.22 -17.00
CA MET A 320 28.95 29.42 -15.85
C MET A 320 28.56 30.19 -14.58
N THR A 321 27.95 29.51 -13.63
CA THR A 321 27.62 30.09 -12.31
C THR A 321 28.27 29.24 -11.24
N LEU A 322 29.15 29.85 -10.41
CA LEU A 322 29.77 29.24 -9.25
C LEU A 322 29.28 29.93 -7.98
N PRO A 323 28.66 29.25 -7.01
CA PRO A 323 28.28 29.86 -5.74
C PRO A 323 29.52 30.07 -4.86
N ILE A 324 29.92 31.33 -4.64
CA ILE A 324 31.09 31.66 -3.80
C ILE A 324 30.67 31.87 -2.34
N PHE A 325 29.56 32.54 -2.11
CA PHE A 325 29.02 32.78 -0.76
C PHE A 325 27.51 32.56 -0.75
N THR A 326 27.04 31.64 0.09
CA THR A 326 25.63 31.26 0.18
C THR A 326 25.09 31.32 1.62
N ALA A 327 25.78 31.99 2.52
CA ALA A 327 25.44 32.10 3.95
C ALA A 327 25.13 30.70 4.60
N GLY A 328 25.88 29.68 4.22
CA GLY A 328 25.70 28.30 4.73
C GLY A 328 24.60 27.47 4.06
N ARG A 329 23.78 28.07 3.17
CA ARG A 329 22.60 27.38 2.59
C ARG A 329 22.94 26.01 1.95
N ILE A 330 24.03 25.92 1.17
CA ILE A 330 24.44 24.67 0.52
C ILE A 330 24.93 23.67 1.56
N HIS A 331 25.73 24.08 2.53
CA HIS A 331 26.23 23.20 3.59
C HIS A 331 25.09 22.60 4.40
N HIS A 332 24.11 23.43 4.82
CA HIS A 332 22.95 22.92 5.53
C HIS A 332 22.06 22.00 4.68
N ASN A 333 21.98 22.22 3.36
CA ASN A 333 21.28 21.30 2.46
C ASN A 333 21.97 19.93 2.38
N ILE A 334 23.32 19.92 2.40
CA ILE A 334 24.10 18.67 2.45
C ILE A 334 23.90 17.98 3.80
N GLU A 335 23.97 18.71 4.92
CA GLU A 335 23.70 18.17 6.26
C GLU A 335 22.30 17.54 6.37
N ILE A 336 21.27 18.24 5.86
CA ILE A 336 19.90 17.70 5.80
C ILE A 336 19.87 16.39 5.00
N SER A 337 20.55 16.33 3.86
CA SER A 337 20.61 15.15 3.01
C SER A 337 21.36 13.99 3.68
N ASP A 338 22.44 14.29 4.42
CA ASP A 338 23.18 13.32 5.24
C ASP A 338 22.28 12.74 6.34
N HIS A 339 21.61 13.58 7.11
CA HIS A 339 20.72 13.11 8.18
C HIS A 339 19.54 12.28 7.64
N ARG A 340 18.99 12.62 6.48
CA ARG A 340 17.95 11.82 5.82
C ARG A 340 18.46 10.45 5.37
N LEU A 341 19.69 10.39 4.85
CA LEU A 341 20.34 9.12 4.49
C LEU A 341 20.58 8.25 5.74
N GLN A 342 21.09 8.83 6.82
CA GLN A 342 21.31 8.10 8.08
C GLN A 342 19.99 7.59 8.67
N ALA A 343 18.93 8.39 8.63
CA ALA A 343 17.60 7.96 9.05
C ALA A 343 17.06 6.80 8.19
N ALA A 344 17.25 6.84 6.87
CA ALA A 344 16.85 5.77 5.96
C ALA A 344 17.64 4.48 6.20
N LEU A 345 18.94 4.56 6.50
CA LEU A 345 19.77 3.41 6.87
C LEU A 345 19.30 2.76 8.18
N ALA A 346 19.04 3.56 9.21
CA ALA A 346 18.53 3.07 10.48
C ALA A 346 17.12 2.41 10.33
N ASP A 347 16.27 2.97 9.47
CA ASP A 347 14.93 2.41 9.18
C ASP A 347 15.03 1.09 8.39
N TYR A 348 16.00 0.97 7.48
CA TYR A 348 16.31 -0.30 6.80
C TYR A 348 16.81 -1.36 7.77
N ASP A 349 17.77 -1.04 8.63
CA ASP A 349 18.33 -1.97 9.62
C ASP A 349 17.23 -2.44 10.59
N HIS A 350 16.38 -1.51 11.07
CA HIS A 350 15.23 -1.85 11.89
C HIS A 350 14.27 -2.82 11.18
N ALA A 351 13.96 -2.55 9.91
CA ALA A 351 13.08 -3.42 9.13
C ALA A 351 13.66 -4.82 8.94
N VAL A 352 14.98 -4.96 8.73
CA VAL A 352 15.68 -6.25 8.64
C VAL A 352 15.56 -7.02 9.96
N LEU A 353 15.87 -6.39 11.10
CA LEU A 353 15.78 -7.03 12.42
C LEU A 353 14.35 -7.46 12.73
N LYS A 354 13.37 -6.60 12.44
CA LYS A 354 11.95 -6.89 12.60
C LYS A 354 11.54 -8.09 11.75
N ALA A 355 11.94 -8.13 10.48
CA ALA A 355 11.62 -9.23 9.57
C ALA A 355 12.14 -10.58 10.08
N LEU A 356 13.36 -10.62 10.58
CA LEU A 356 13.95 -11.85 11.15
C LEU A 356 13.20 -12.32 12.41
N ALA A 357 12.84 -11.38 13.29
CA ALA A 357 12.06 -11.68 14.49
C ALA A 357 10.64 -12.19 14.16
N GLU A 358 9.97 -11.59 13.17
CA GLU A 358 8.64 -12.00 12.69
C GLU A 358 8.65 -13.43 12.15
N VAL A 359 9.66 -13.79 11.35
CA VAL A 359 9.78 -15.13 10.78
C VAL A 359 9.99 -16.16 11.88
N ASP A 360 10.92 -15.91 12.81
CA ASP A 360 11.20 -16.84 13.94
C ASP A 360 9.94 -17.03 14.81
N SER A 361 9.30 -15.93 15.20
CA SER A 361 8.08 -15.95 16.00
C SER A 361 6.95 -16.71 15.31
N SER A 362 6.76 -16.52 13.99
CA SER A 362 5.73 -17.20 13.22
C SER A 362 5.96 -18.71 13.14
N TYR A 363 7.21 -19.17 12.97
CA TYR A 363 7.54 -20.61 13.01
C TYR A 363 7.31 -21.22 14.38
N GLN A 364 7.76 -20.54 15.46
CA GLN A 364 7.57 -21.01 16.82
C GLN A 364 6.08 -21.15 17.17
N LEU A 365 5.29 -20.12 16.83
CA LEU A 365 3.86 -20.14 17.04
C LEU A 365 3.16 -21.23 16.20
N GLN A 366 3.59 -21.45 14.95
CA GLN A 366 3.05 -22.51 14.10
C GLN A 366 3.25 -23.89 14.69
N PHE A 367 4.44 -24.14 15.26
CA PHE A 367 4.72 -25.39 15.96
C PHE A 367 3.85 -25.56 17.21
N ALA A 368 3.71 -24.52 18.02
CA ALA A 368 2.88 -24.53 19.22
C ALA A 368 1.39 -24.78 18.88
N LEU A 369 0.85 -24.09 17.86
CA LEU A 369 -0.53 -24.26 17.41
C LEU A 369 -0.79 -25.65 16.81
N SER A 370 0.18 -26.20 16.07
CA SER A 370 0.09 -27.58 15.57
C SER A 370 0.00 -28.60 16.72
N ARG A 371 0.83 -28.44 17.75
CA ARG A 371 0.78 -29.27 18.94
C ARG A 371 -0.51 -29.11 19.72
N GLN A 372 -0.99 -27.88 19.90
CA GLN A 372 -2.28 -27.59 20.55
C GLN A 372 -3.43 -28.29 19.81
N ASN A 373 -3.48 -28.16 18.48
CA ASN A 373 -4.54 -28.77 17.68
C ASN A 373 -4.51 -30.30 17.71
N LEU A 374 -3.34 -30.91 17.77
CA LEU A 374 -3.21 -32.36 17.97
C LEU A 374 -3.83 -32.79 19.30
N LEU A 375 -3.52 -32.08 20.39
CA LEU A 375 -4.07 -32.37 21.72
C LEU A 375 -5.60 -32.13 21.78
N LEU A 376 -6.09 -31.05 21.16
CA LEU A 376 -7.52 -30.79 21.06
C LEU A 376 -8.25 -31.88 20.25
N ALA A 377 -7.64 -32.37 19.18
CA ALA A 377 -8.19 -33.48 18.40
C ALA A 377 -8.29 -34.77 19.22
N GLN A 378 -7.27 -35.11 20.01
CA GLN A 378 -7.29 -36.25 20.93
C GLN A 378 -8.35 -36.08 22.02
N ALA A 379 -8.46 -34.89 22.61
CA ALA A 379 -9.47 -34.58 23.62
C ALA A 379 -10.89 -34.74 23.05
N LEU A 380 -11.14 -34.16 21.87
CA LEU A 380 -12.43 -34.25 21.17
C LEU A 380 -12.79 -35.72 20.83
N HIS A 381 -11.80 -36.50 20.35
CA HIS A 381 -12.01 -37.91 20.06
C HIS A 381 -12.48 -38.67 21.31
N LYS A 382 -11.79 -38.48 22.45
CA LYS A 382 -12.18 -39.11 23.73
C LYS A 382 -13.56 -38.64 24.20
N ALA A 383 -13.87 -37.35 24.10
CA ALA A 383 -15.17 -36.80 24.49
C ALA A 383 -16.30 -37.32 23.59
N ASN A 384 -16.08 -37.51 22.30
CA ASN A 384 -17.05 -38.11 21.39
C ASN A 384 -17.30 -39.57 21.72
N GLN A 385 -16.26 -40.35 22.07
CA GLN A 385 -16.43 -41.73 22.56
C GLN A 385 -17.25 -41.74 23.85
N GLN A 386 -16.87 -40.91 24.83
CA GLN A 386 -17.60 -40.79 26.09
C GLN A 386 -19.09 -40.43 25.88
N ALA A 387 -19.40 -39.49 24.99
CA ALA A 387 -20.78 -39.12 24.66
C ALA A 387 -21.55 -40.27 24.01
N LYS A 388 -20.89 -41.05 23.14
CA LYS A 388 -21.48 -42.25 22.51
C LYS A 388 -21.76 -43.33 23.55
N ASP A 389 -20.82 -43.65 24.44
CA ASP A 389 -20.96 -44.63 25.50
C ASP A 389 -22.05 -44.20 26.49
N ALA A 390 -22.07 -42.95 26.92
CA ALA A 390 -23.10 -42.38 27.78
C ALA A 390 -24.52 -42.50 27.16
N SER A 391 -24.65 -42.22 25.86
CA SER A 391 -25.90 -42.39 25.13
C SER A 391 -26.35 -43.86 25.06
N THR A 392 -25.39 -44.78 24.95
CA THR A 392 -25.66 -46.25 24.97
C THR A 392 -26.09 -46.71 26.35
N LEU A 393 -25.35 -46.34 27.40
CA LEU A 393 -25.72 -46.65 28.79
C LEU A 393 -27.11 -46.11 29.18
N TYR A 394 -27.43 -44.88 28.71
CA TYR A 394 -28.78 -44.34 28.90
C TYR A 394 -29.86 -45.23 28.25
N ARG A 395 -29.65 -45.68 27.00
CA ARG A 395 -30.64 -46.57 26.33
C ARG A 395 -30.88 -47.89 27.05
N TYR A 396 -29.84 -48.39 27.75
CA TYR A 396 -29.95 -49.62 28.57
C TYR A 396 -30.38 -49.33 30.02
N GLY A 397 -30.76 -48.08 30.35
CA GLY A 397 -31.22 -47.72 31.70
C GLY A 397 -30.12 -47.66 32.76
N GLN A 398 -28.84 -47.73 32.37
CA GLN A 398 -27.68 -47.74 33.26
C GLN A 398 -27.13 -46.33 33.54
N MET A 399 -27.64 -45.32 32.89
CA MET A 399 -27.27 -43.92 33.06
C MET A 399 -28.49 -43.01 32.91
N THR A 400 -28.48 -41.87 33.59
CA THR A 400 -29.52 -40.86 33.45
C THR A 400 -29.31 -39.99 32.20
N LEU A 401 -30.40 -39.43 31.64
CA LEU A 401 -30.35 -38.64 30.42
C LEU A 401 -29.50 -37.37 30.58
N ASP A 402 -29.57 -36.71 31.77
CA ASP A 402 -28.79 -35.52 32.07
C ASP A 402 -27.28 -35.78 31.96
N ARG A 403 -26.77 -36.90 32.45
CA ARG A 403 -25.37 -37.29 32.32
C ARG A 403 -24.97 -37.56 30.85
N ALA A 404 -25.85 -38.27 30.10
CA ALA A 404 -25.58 -38.51 28.69
C ALA A 404 -25.56 -37.22 27.85
N LEU A 405 -26.49 -36.28 28.11
CA LEU A 405 -26.50 -34.96 27.45
C LEU A 405 -25.35 -34.07 27.89
N SER A 406 -24.92 -34.11 29.16
CA SER A 406 -23.74 -33.38 29.65
C SER A 406 -22.46 -33.87 28.96
N ALA A 407 -22.26 -35.16 28.76
CA ALA A 407 -21.14 -35.70 27.99
C ALA A 407 -21.15 -35.17 26.54
N ARG A 408 -22.33 -35.03 25.91
CA ARG A 408 -22.47 -34.45 24.58
C ARG A 408 -22.17 -32.96 24.53
N LEU A 409 -22.55 -32.21 25.55
CA LEU A 409 -22.21 -30.77 25.67
C LEU A 409 -20.70 -30.57 25.77
N THR A 410 -19.98 -31.40 26.55
CA THR A 410 -18.52 -31.37 26.63
C THR A 410 -17.88 -31.68 25.27
N ALA A 411 -18.41 -32.64 24.52
CA ALA A 411 -17.91 -32.92 23.16
C ALA A 411 -18.12 -31.74 22.21
N ASN A 412 -19.29 -31.09 22.27
CA ASN A 412 -19.57 -29.89 21.45
C ASN A 412 -18.65 -28.70 21.82
N GLU A 413 -18.37 -28.48 23.09
CA GLU A 413 -17.43 -27.44 23.54
C GLU A 413 -16.03 -27.70 23.01
N LEU A 414 -15.53 -28.93 23.09
CA LEU A 414 -14.22 -29.29 22.54
C LEU A 414 -14.19 -29.20 21.01
N ALA A 415 -15.31 -29.49 20.33
CA ALA A 415 -15.43 -29.28 18.89
C ALA A 415 -15.32 -27.80 18.51
N ASP A 416 -15.97 -26.91 19.25
CA ASP A 416 -15.85 -25.44 19.03
C ASP A 416 -14.41 -24.95 19.27
N LYS A 417 -13.77 -25.38 20.36
CA LYS A 417 -12.36 -25.09 20.66
C LYS A 417 -11.43 -25.59 19.56
N GLN A 418 -11.68 -26.76 18.99
CA GLN A 418 -10.88 -27.30 17.89
C GLN A 418 -11.02 -26.47 16.62
N VAL A 419 -12.22 -25.99 16.27
CA VAL A 419 -12.43 -25.10 15.11
C VAL A 419 -11.68 -23.80 15.31
N GLN A 420 -11.72 -23.22 16.50
CA GLN A 420 -10.96 -21.99 16.82
C GLN A 420 -9.45 -22.22 16.75
N GLY A 421 -8.95 -23.32 17.30
CA GLY A 421 -7.53 -23.67 17.23
C GLY A 421 -7.02 -23.87 15.80
N LYS A 422 -7.83 -24.52 14.94
CA LYS A 422 -7.52 -24.68 13.51
C LYS A 422 -7.54 -23.35 12.77
N LEU A 423 -8.49 -22.46 13.08
CA LEU A 423 -8.49 -21.11 12.51
C LEU A 423 -7.22 -20.36 12.89
N ALA A 424 -6.84 -20.36 14.16
CA ALA A 424 -5.60 -19.72 14.63
C ALA A 424 -4.35 -20.26 13.92
N GLN A 425 -4.27 -21.58 13.73
CA GLN A 425 -3.17 -22.22 12.99
C GLN A 425 -3.16 -21.81 11.52
N ALA A 426 -4.31 -21.74 10.85
CA ALA A 426 -4.44 -21.30 9.47
C ALA A 426 -4.03 -19.83 9.31
N GLN A 427 -4.48 -18.96 10.21
CA GLN A 427 -4.12 -17.53 10.21
C GLN A 427 -2.62 -17.33 10.45
N ASN A 428 -2.02 -18.03 11.41
CA ASN A 428 -0.57 -17.95 11.63
C ASN A 428 0.23 -18.47 10.42
N LEU A 429 -0.27 -19.47 9.70
CA LEU A 429 0.37 -19.94 8.48
C LEU A 429 0.30 -18.88 7.36
N LEU A 430 -0.79 -18.10 7.26
CA LEU A 430 -0.86 -16.94 6.37
C LEU A 430 0.17 -15.88 6.76
N ASP A 431 0.27 -15.57 8.05
CA ASP A 431 1.27 -14.62 8.55
C ASP A 431 2.69 -15.11 8.25
N LEU A 432 2.94 -16.40 8.38
CA LEU A 432 4.22 -17.00 8.00
C LEU A 432 4.52 -16.81 6.50
N TYR A 433 3.55 -17.03 5.60
CA TYR A 433 3.74 -16.76 4.18
C TYR A 433 4.04 -15.28 3.89
N LYS A 434 3.36 -14.35 4.57
CA LYS A 434 3.65 -12.90 4.48
C LYS A 434 5.07 -12.58 4.94
N THR A 435 5.47 -13.10 6.10
CA THR A 435 6.81 -12.84 6.65
C THR A 435 7.93 -13.44 5.79
N LEU A 436 7.65 -14.49 5.03
CA LEU A 436 8.55 -15.07 4.04
C LEU A 436 8.55 -14.34 2.69
N GLY A 437 7.71 -13.31 2.52
CA GLY A 437 7.60 -12.53 1.28
C GLY A 437 6.84 -13.28 0.17
N GLY A 438 5.86 -14.12 0.53
CA GLY A 438 5.01 -14.83 -0.41
C GLY A 438 3.76 -14.04 -0.80
N GLY A 439 3.11 -14.43 -1.90
CA GLY A 439 1.82 -13.86 -2.31
C GLY A 439 1.90 -12.75 -3.38
N TRP A 440 3.05 -12.61 -4.05
CA TRP A 440 3.23 -11.71 -5.18
C TRP A 440 4.12 -12.37 -6.25
N GLN A 441 3.98 -11.93 -7.48
CA GLN A 441 4.84 -12.34 -8.60
C GLN A 441 5.48 -11.11 -9.23
N SER A 442 6.79 -11.16 -9.48
CA SER A 442 7.41 -10.17 -10.34
C SER A 442 6.83 -10.34 -11.74
N THR A 443 6.10 -9.37 -12.23
CA THR A 443 5.91 -9.24 -13.66
C THR A 443 7.28 -8.85 -14.24
N GLN A 444 8.09 -9.84 -14.58
CA GLN A 444 9.15 -9.63 -15.54
C GLN A 444 8.47 -9.37 -16.88
N SER A 445 8.26 -8.13 -17.17
CA SER A 445 8.15 -7.62 -18.53
C SER A 445 9.12 -6.45 -18.61
N ASP A 446 10.10 -6.67 -19.41
CA ASP A 446 11.18 -5.88 -19.98
C ASP A 446 11.19 -4.38 -19.74
#